data_dba33b66d0f939cb7a6f2a899f4fba45
#
_entry.id   dba33b66d0f939cb7a6f2a899f4fba45
#
_cell.length_a   1.000
_cell.length_b   1.000
_cell.length_c   1.000
_cell.angle_alpha   90.00
_cell.angle_beta   90.00
_cell.angle_gamma   90.00
#
_symmetry.space_group_name_H-M   'P 1'
#
loop_
_entity.id
_entity.type
_entity.pdbx_description
1 polymer ?
#
loop_
_entity_poly.entity_id
_entity_poly.type
_entity_poly.pdbx_seq_one_letter_code
_entity_poly.pdbx_strand_id
1 'polypeptide(L)'
;DNSNNNFININYQFKIKKDAILKNYKVDHKLNSNIKYFFNNMDIDHNGLAETFILSTGSKFIKNEINCNLNDQYSSAFINGIINLKDDQHHEIKTNINHLAENTKSYQLIKSVLNDNSKGVYQGKIFVNSRAQKTDGYQLSKALLLNENTEFDAKPELEIYADDVKCSHGSTS
;
A
#
# COMPACT_ATOMS: atom_id res chain seq x y z
N ASP A 1 -11.15 -15.32 30.09
CA ASP A 1 -10.74 -14.65 28.86
C ASP A 1 -9.23 -14.44 28.83
N ASN A 2 -8.50 -15.40 28.29
CA ASN A 2 -7.09 -15.23 27.98
C ASN A 2 -6.99 -14.44 26.66
N SER A 3 -7.15 -13.11 26.72
CA SER A 3 -6.80 -12.22 25.62
C SER A 3 -5.27 -12.11 25.55
N ASN A 4 -4.61 -13.12 25.01
CA ASN A 4 -3.20 -13.00 24.69
C ASN A 4 -3.06 -11.94 23.58
N ASN A 5 -2.67 -10.71 23.96
CA ASN A 5 -2.24 -9.68 23.02
C ASN A 5 -0.91 -10.13 22.41
N ASN A 6 -0.96 -10.68 21.23
CA ASN A 6 0.25 -11.09 20.52
C ASN A 6 0.74 -9.96 19.64
N PHE A 7 2.05 -9.72 19.70
CA PHE A 7 2.75 -8.90 18.71
C PHE A 7 3.31 -9.81 17.60
N ILE A 8 2.93 -9.52 16.37
CA ILE A 8 3.33 -10.30 15.19
C ILE A 8 4.05 -9.37 14.22
N ASN A 9 5.30 -9.66 13.94
CA ASN A 9 6.10 -8.93 12.95
C ASN A 9 6.54 -9.88 11.84
N ILE A 10 6.16 -9.58 10.60
CA ILE A 10 6.46 -10.42 9.44
C ILE A 10 7.11 -9.56 8.37
N ASN A 11 8.29 -9.99 7.92
CA ASN A 11 9.03 -9.36 6.84
C ASN A 11 9.08 -10.30 5.62
N TYR A 12 8.66 -9.78 4.46
CA TYR A 12 8.72 -10.47 3.17
C TYR A 12 9.69 -9.74 2.25
N GLN A 13 10.54 -10.52 1.59
CA GLN A 13 11.42 -10.04 0.53
C GLN A 13 11.06 -10.77 -0.77
N PHE A 14 10.64 -10.02 -1.78
CA PHE A 14 10.29 -10.55 -3.10
C PHE A 14 11.27 -10.02 -4.15
N LYS A 15 11.78 -10.92 -4.98
CA LYS A 15 12.55 -10.58 -6.18
C LYS A 15 11.81 -11.10 -7.40
N ILE A 16 11.14 -10.20 -8.10
CA ILE A 16 10.36 -10.49 -9.29
C ILE A 16 11.30 -10.34 -10.49
N LYS A 17 11.71 -11.48 -11.05
CA LYS A 17 12.67 -11.53 -12.14
C LYS A 17 12.02 -11.13 -13.47
N LYS A 18 12.87 -10.94 -14.49
CA LYS A 18 12.45 -10.62 -15.85
C LYS A 18 11.26 -11.45 -16.29
N ASP A 19 10.21 -10.78 -16.82
CA ASP A 19 8.98 -11.36 -17.34
C ASP A 19 8.15 -12.16 -16.32
N ALA A 20 8.49 -12.10 -15.03
CA ALA A 20 7.77 -12.82 -13.98
C ALA A 20 6.58 -12.03 -13.44
N ILE A 21 5.57 -12.74 -12.98
CA ILE A 21 4.37 -12.16 -12.35
C ILE A 21 4.24 -12.68 -10.92
N LEU A 22 4.19 -11.75 -9.96
CA LEU A 22 3.82 -12.03 -8.57
C LEU A 22 2.37 -11.60 -8.34
N LYS A 23 1.52 -12.49 -7.83
CA LYS A 23 0.20 -12.16 -7.27
C LYS A 23 0.23 -12.43 -5.77
N ASN A 24 0.14 -11.38 -4.99
CA ASN A 24 0.23 -11.42 -3.53
C ASN A 24 -1.12 -11.00 -2.92
N TYR A 25 -1.77 -11.93 -2.22
CA TYR A 25 -3.03 -11.68 -1.52
C TYR A 25 -2.82 -11.75 -0.02
N LYS A 26 -3.09 -10.65 0.67
CA LYS A 26 -2.99 -10.55 2.12
C LYS A 26 -4.36 -10.30 2.72
N VAL A 27 -4.83 -11.24 3.51
CA VAL A 27 -6.15 -11.18 4.13
C VAL A 27 -6.02 -11.31 5.64
N ASP A 28 -6.42 -10.28 6.37
CA ASP A 28 -6.59 -10.31 7.83
C ASP A 28 -8.05 -10.01 8.17
N HIS A 29 -8.80 -11.06 8.58
CA HIS A 29 -10.23 -10.97 8.85
C HIS A 29 -10.64 -11.46 10.24
N LYS A 30 -9.72 -12.06 11.01
CA LYS A 30 -10.05 -12.55 12.34
C LYS A 30 -10.00 -11.42 13.35
N LEU A 31 -11.14 -11.14 13.97
CA LEU A 31 -11.22 -10.21 15.11
C LEU A 31 -10.39 -10.74 16.27
N ASN A 32 -9.42 -9.98 16.71
CA ASN A 32 -8.56 -10.26 17.84
C ASN A 32 -7.85 -8.99 18.32
N SER A 33 -7.27 -9.05 19.52
CA SER A 33 -6.50 -7.95 20.11
C SER A 33 -5.05 -7.87 19.66
N ASN A 34 -4.66 -8.58 18.60
CA ASN A 34 -3.27 -8.62 18.13
C ASN A 34 -2.83 -7.29 17.53
N ILE A 35 -1.54 -7.04 17.66
CA ILE A 35 -0.80 -5.99 16.98
C ILE A 35 0.05 -6.64 15.90
N LYS A 36 -0.14 -6.24 14.63
CA LYS A 36 0.54 -6.85 13.49
C LYS A 36 1.28 -5.82 12.65
N TYR A 37 2.55 -6.11 12.42
CA TYR A 37 3.39 -5.39 11.47
C TYR A 37 3.74 -6.29 10.30
N PHE A 38 3.48 -5.80 9.10
CA PHE A 38 3.84 -6.47 7.87
C PHE A 38 4.72 -5.55 7.05
N PHE A 39 5.92 -6.02 6.74
CA PHE A 39 6.87 -5.30 5.93
C PHE A 39 7.15 -6.08 4.65
N ASN A 40 6.91 -5.47 3.49
CA ASN A 40 7.08 -6.11 2.20
C ASN A 40 8.05 -5.30 1.38
N ASN A 41 9.18 -5.90 1.00
CA ASN A 41 10.12 -5.33 0.05
C ASN A 41 10.01 -6.07 -1.28
N MET A 42 9.88 -5.35 -2.37
CA MET A 42 9.72 -5.88 -3.72
C MET A 42 10.76 -5.24 -4.63
N ASP A 43 11.58 -6.06 -5.26
CA ASP A 43 12.48 -5.65 -6.33
C ASP A 43 11.97 -6.25 -7.64
N ILE A 44 11.65 -5.41 -8.63
CA ILE A 44 11.02 -5.83 -9.87
C ILE A 44 11.97 -5.52 -11.03
N ASP A 45 12.41 -6.58 -11.69
CA ASP A 45 13.29 -6.53 -12.84
C ASP A 45 12.49 -6.29 -14.14
N HIS A 46 13.15 -6.29 -15.29
CA HIS A 46 12.62 -6.00 -16.61
C HIS A 46 11.29 -6.70 -16.91
N ASN A 47 10.27 -5.93 -17.31
CA ASN A 47 8.93 -6.42 -17.65
C ASN A 47 8.29 -7.30 -16.56
N GLY A 48 8.78 -7.22 -15.32
CA GLY A 48 8.19 -7.91 -14.17
C GLY A 48 6.94 -7.19 -13.66
N LEU A 49 5.99 -7.93 -13.13
CA LEU A 49 4.74 -7.43 -12.57
C LEU A 49 4.53 -7.92 -11.14
N ALA A 50 4.26 -6.99 -10.22
CA ALA A 50 3.73 -7.31 -8.89
C ALA A 50 2.31 -6.78 -8.72
N GLU A 51 1.36 -7.66 -8.44
CA GLU A 51 -0.01 -7.34 -8.06
C GLU A 51 -0.20 -7.71 -6.58
N THR A 52 -0.50 -6.71 -5.75
CA THR A 52 -0.77 -6.92 -4.33
C THR A 52 -2.19 -6.49 -3.99
N PHE A 53 -2.93 -7.36 -3.32
CA PHE A 53 -4.22 -7.05 -2.73
C PHE A 53 -4.19 -7.24 -1.21
N ILE A 54 -4.67 -6.23 -0.47
CA ILE A 54 -4.74 -6.23 0.99
C ILE A 54 -6.21 -6.10 1.41
N LEU A 55 -6.68 -7.05 2.22
CA LEU A 55 -7.92 -6.92 2.98
C LEU A 55 -7.57 -6.87 4.47
N SER A 56 -7.89 -5.76 5.11
CA SER A 56 -7.52 -5.46 6.49
C SER A 56 -8.78 -5.14 7.30
N THR A 57 -9.28 -6.14 8.07
CA THR A 57 -10.54 -6.01 8.82
C THR A 57 -10.47 -6.62 10.22
N GLY A 58 -9.38 -7.32 10.58
CA GLY A 58 -9.40 -8.28 11.68
C GLY A 58 -8.83 -7.75 12.99
N SER A 59 -7.55 -7.56 13.07
CA SER A 59 -6.83 -7.30 14.33
C SER A 59 -7.10 -5.91 14.89
N LYS A 60 -6.76 -5.68 16.17
CA LYS A 60 -6.88 -4.37 16.80
C LYS A 60 -5.99 -3.32 16.13
N PHE A 61 -4.74 -3.69 15.85
CA PHE A 61 -3.80 -2.82 15.13
C PHE A 61 -3.10 -3.58 14.01
N ILE A 62 -3.10 -2.99 12.82
CA ILE A 62 -2.32 -3.51 11.68
C ILE A 62 -1.57 -2.37 11.00
N LYS A 63 -0.28 -2.59 10.77
CA LYS A 63 0.51 -1.76 9.87
C LYS A 63 1.04 -2.60 8.71
N ASN A 64 0.67 -2.21 7.49
CA ASN A 64 1.21 -2.77 6.26
C ASN A 64 2.15 -1.75 5.62
N GLU A 65 3.42 -2.06 5.53
CA GLU A 65 4.40 -1.24 4.82
C GLU A 65 4.90 -1.99 3.58
N ILE A 66 4.86 -1.32 2.44
CA ILE A 66 5.25 -1.87 1.14
C ILE A 66 6.27 -0.93 0.52
N ASN A 67 7.48 -1.43 0.32
CA ASN A 67 8.52 -0.77 -0.45
C ASN A 67 8.69 -1.53 -1.76
N CYS A 68 8.57 -0.83 -2.88
CA CYS A 68 8.65 -1.42 -4.20
C CYS A 68 9.63 -0.64 -5.08
N ASN A 69 10.63 -1.34 -5.59
CA ASN A 69 11.62 -0.81 -6.52
C ASN A 69 11.33 -1.34 -7.92
N LEU A 70 10.99 -0.46 -8.83
CA LEU A 70 10.88 -0.72 -10.26
C LEU A 70 12.26 -0.50 -10.89
N ASN A 71 13.07 -1.55 -10.86
CA ASN A 71 14.53 -1.46 -11.12
C ASN A 71 14.88 -1.36 -12.60
N ASP A 72 14.00 -1.87 -13.47
CA ASP A 72 14.29 -1.96 -14.91
C ASP A 72 13.06 -1.61 -15.75
N GLN A 73 13.27 -1.39 -17.05
CA GLN A 73 12.24 -0.95 -17.98
C GLN A 73 11.03 -1.88 -18.01
N TYR A 74 9.85 -1.29 -18.20
CA TYR A 74 8.55 -1.96 -18.30
C TYR A 74 8.10 -2.68 -17.02
N SER A 75 8.86 -2.59 -15.93
CA SER A 75 8.41 -3.14 -14.65
C SER A 75 7.18 -2.40 -14.11
N SER A 76 6.31 -3.14 -13.42
CA SER A 76 5.02 -2.61 -12.98
C SER A 76 4.63 -3.10 -11.58
N ALA A 77 3.97 -2.22 -10.81
CA ALA A 77 3.44 -2.55 -9.48
C ALA A 77 2.00 -2.05 -9.33
N PHE A 78 1.07 -2.96 -9.02
CA PHE A 78 -0.32 -2.64 -8.73
C PHE A 78 -0.66 -3.02 -7.29
N ILE A 79 -1.08 -2.03 -6.49
CA ILE A 79 -1.41 -2.22 -5.07
C ILE A 79 -2.85 -1.78 -4.84
N ASN A 80 -3.70 -2.73 -4.48
CA ASN A 80 -5.08 -2.48 -4.09
C ASN A 80 -5.28 -2.86 -2.63
N GLY A 81 -5.96 -2.02 -1.86
CA GLY A 81 -6.22 -2.24 -0.46
C GLY A 81 -7.65 -1.91 -0.07
N ILE A 82 -8.22 -2.73 0.82
CA ILE A 82 -9.47 -2.46 1.52
C ILE A 82 -9.19 -2.49 3.01
N ILE A 83 -9.52 -1.38 3.68
CA ILE A 83 -9.54 -1.25 5.12
C ILE A 83 -11.01 -1.15 5.53
N ASN A 84 -11.52 -2.08 6.34
CA ASN A 84 -12.88 -2.03 6.85
C ASN A 84 -12.84 -2.23 8.37
N LEU A 85 -13.07 -1.16 9.11
CA LEU A 85 -12.86 -1.09 10.56
C LEU A 85 -14.10 -0.72 11.32
N LYS A 86 -14.12 -1.17 12.57
CA LYS A 86 -15.13 -0.84 13.58
C LYS A 86 -14.49 -0.83 14.98
N ASP A 87 -15.29 -0.54 15.96
CA ASP A 87 -14.84 -0.46 17.36
C ASP A 87 -13.64 0.52 17.50
N ASP A 88 -12.60 0.12 18.19
CA ASP A 88 -11.36 0.89 18.40
C ASP A 88 -10.20 0.40 17.52
N GLN A 89 -10.50 -0.15 16.33
CA GLN A 89 -9.46 -0.67 15.44
C GLN A 89 -8.66 0.47 14.80
N HIS A 90 -7.35 0.25 14.64
CA HIS A 90 -6.46 1.18 13.95
C HIS A 90 -5.62 0.44 12.91
N HIS A 91 -5.82 0.75 11.63
CA HIS A 91 -5.05 0.13 10.55
C HIS A 91 -4.38 1.15 9.64
N GLU A 92 -3.14 0.83 9.28
CA GLU A 92 -2.29 1.66 8.43
C GLU A 92 -1.83 0.90 7.18
N ILE A 93 -1.86 1.55 6.03
CA ILE A 93 -1.16 1.12 4.82
C ILE A 93 -0.20 2.23 4.42
N LYS A 94 1.08 1.89 4.35
CA LYS A 94 2.13 2.78 3.84
C LYS A 94 2.79 2.15 2.61
N THR A 95 2.90 2.93 1.55
CA THR A 95 3.52 2.49 0.30
C THR A 95 4.62 3.46 -0.12
N ASN A 96 5.77 2.92 -0.53
CA ASN A 96 6.83 3.65 -1.19
C ASN A 96 7.13 2.96 -2.52
N ILE A 97 6.81 3.62 -3.62
CA ILE A 97 7.07 3.10 -4.96
C ILE A 97 8.16 3.92 -5.61
N ASN A 98 9.28 3.28 -5.90
CA ASN A 98 10.45 3.90 -6.51
C ASN A 98 10.53 3.52 -7.99
N HIS A 99 10.27 4.46 -8.88
CA HIS A 99 10.50 4.33 -10.31
C HIS A 99 11.96 4.65 -10.60
N LEU A 100 12.75 3.62 -10.92
CA LEU A 100 14.20 3.73 -11.10
C LEU A 100 14.65 3.56 -12.55
N ALA A 101 13.73 3.20 -13.46
CA ALA A 101 13.99 3.00 -14.88
C ALA A 101 12.84 3.56 -15.73
N GLU A 102 13.08 3.69 -17.03
CA GLU A 102 12.11 4.21 -18.00
C GLU A 102 10.91 3.28 -18.21
N ASN A 103 9.78 3.86 -18.66
CA ASN A 103 8.57 3.12 -19.05
C ASN A 103 7.98 2.26 -17.92
N THR A 104 8.21 2.63 -16.67
CA THR A 104 7.69 1.90 -15.50
C THR A 104 6.29 2.37 -15.12
N LYS A 105 5.50 1.48 -14.50
CA LYS A 105 4.11 1.79 -14.14
C LYS A 105 3.81 1.44 -12.69
N SER A 106 3.05 2.30 -12.02
CA SER A 106 2.45 1.96 -10.73
C SER A 106 1.03 2.48 -10.61
N TYR A 107 0.19 1.67 -9.99
CA TYR A 107 -1.19 2.02 -9.67
C TYR A 107 -1.50 1.60 -8.24
N GLN A 108 -2.03 2.55 -7.46
CA GLN A 108 -2.38 2.30 -6.06
C GLN A 108 -3.81 2.77 -5.82
N LEU A 109 -4.65 1.88 -5.29
CA LEU A 109 -6.03 2.20 -4.91
C LEU A 109 -6.30 1.65 -3.51
N ILE A 110 -6.48 2.55 -2.54
CA ILE A 110 -6.86 2.18 -1.17
C ILE A 110 -8.27 2.69 -0.90
N LYS A 111 -9.15 1.79 -0.47
CA LYS A 111 -10.51 2.12 -0.05
C LYS A 111 -10.68 1.78 1.42
N SER A 112 -11.27 2.70 2.17
CA SER A 112 -11.51 2.54 3.61
C SER A 112 -12.98 2.73 3.92
N VAL A 113 -13.54 1.89 4.78
CA VAL A 113 -14.85 2.06 5.41
C VAL A 113 -14.63 2.00 6.91
N LEU A 114 -14.99 3.07 7.61
CA LEU A 114 -14.68 3.25 9.02
C LEU A 114 -15.97 3.49 9.81
N ASN A 115 -16.10 2.80 10.93
CA ASN A 115 -17.23 2.93 11.84
C ASN A 115 -16.75 3.02 13.30
N ASP A 116 -17.62 3.45 14.20
CA ASP A 116 -17.38 3.61 15.64
C ASP A 116 -16.22 4.59 15.93
N ASN A 117 -15.20 4.17 16.71
CA ASN A 117 -14.02 4.98 17.03
C ASN A 117 -12.79 4.56 16.24
N SER A 118 -13.00 3.96 15.06
CA SER A 118 -11.89 3.39 14.31
C SER A 118 -11.07 4.43 13.54
N LYS A 119 -9.79 4.11 13.34
CA LYS A 119 -8.84 4.95 12.63
C LYS A 119 -8.20 4.22 11.46
N GLY A 120 -8.31 4.81 10.25
CA GLY A 120 -7.62 4.37 9.04
C GLY A 120 -6.53 5.35 8.64
N VAL A 121 -5.37 4.84 8.24
CA VAL A 121 -4.27 5.68 7.75
C VAL A 121 -3.75 5.15 6.41
N TYR A 122 -3.61 6.05 5.44
CA TYR A 122 -2.91 5.76 4.19
C TYR A 122 -1.81 6.78 3.95
N GLN A 123 -0.57 6.29 3.80
CA GLN A 123 0.58 7.09 3.39
C GLN A 123 1.16 6.51 2.11
N GLY A 124 1.07 7.26 1.00
CA GLY A 124 1.57 6.83 -0.29
C GLY A 124 2.66 7.75 -0.80
N LYS A 125 3.82 7.20 -1.15
CA LYS A 125 4.89 7.94 -1.81
C LYS A 125 5.20 7.32 -3.17
N ILE A 126 5.26 8.16 -4.21
CA ILE A 126 5.81 7.83 -5.51
C ILE A 126 7.09 8.66 -5.69
N PHE A 127 8.21 7.98 -5.82
CA PHE A 127 9.50 8.57 -6.17
C PHE A 127 9.83 8.24 -7.64
N VAL A 128 10.20 9.25 -8.42
CA VAL A 128 10.59 9.10 -9.82
C VAL A 128 12.00 9.64 -10.02
N ASN A 129 12.94 8.74 -10.30
CA ASN A 129 14.34 9.09 -10.58
C ASN A 129 14.44 9.89 -11.89
N SER A 130 15.44 10.75 -12.03
CA SER A 130 15.67 11.58 -13.23
C SER A 130 15.79 10.79 -14.54
N ARG A 131 16.31 9.56 -14.47
CA ARG A 131 16.39 8.65 -15.62
C ARG A 131 15.10 7.87 -15.91
N ALA A 132 14.10 7.91 -15.01
CA ALA A 132 12.86 7.15 -15.13
C ALA A 132 11.83 7.89 -16.01
N GLN A 133 12.22 8.23 -17.24
CA GLN A 133 11.34 8.88 -18.20
C GLN A 133 10.18 7.97 -18.61
N LYS A 134 9.05 8.54 -19.04
CA LYS A 134 7.82 7.84 -19.42
C LYS A 134 7.22 6.97 -18.29
N THR A 135 7.49 7.35 -17.06
CA THR A 135 6.83 6.78 -15.88
C THR A 135 5.34 7.13 -15.92
N ASP A 136 4.50 6.13 -15.57
CA ASP A 136 3.06 6.28 -15.36
C ASP A 136 2.72 5.85 -13.93
N GLY A 137 2.58 6.83 -13.04
CA GLY A 137 2.39 6.62 -11.59
C GLY A 137 1.08 7.22 -11.09
N TYR A 138 0.23 6.41 -10.47
CA TYR A 138 -1.05 6.85 -9.94
C TYR A 138 -1.30 6.32 -8.53
N GLN A 139 -1.81 7.19 -7.63
CA GLN A 139 -2.28 6.77 -6.33
C GLN A 139 -3.59 7.47 -5.96
N LEU A 140 -4.54 6.70 -5.44
CA LEU A 140 -5.84 7.17 -5.00
C LEU A 140 -6.22 6.52 -3.67
N SER A 141 -6.65 7.33 -2.71
CA SER A 141 -7.31 6.86 -1.50
C SER A 141 -8.73 7.40 -1.41
N LYS A 142 -9.66 6.55 -0.97
CA LYS A 142 -11.05 6.92 -0.72
C LYS A 142 -11.50 6.36 0.63
N ALA A 143 -12.11 7.19 1.45
CA ALA A 143 -12.69 6.76 2.71
C ALA A 143 -14.18 7.06 2.76
N LEU A 144 -14.92 6.17 3.43
CA LEU A 144 -16.29 6.36 3.85
C LEU A 144 -16.32 6.31 5.38
N LEU A 145 -16.64 7.43 6.01
CA LEU A 145 -16.77 7.58 7.45
C LEU A 145 -18.25 7.42 7.82
N LEU A 146 -18.57 6.41 8.63
CA LEU A 146 -19.96 6.07 8.94
C LEU A 146 -20.50 6.79 10.18
N ASN A 147 -19.62 7.40 10.98
CA ASN A 147 -20.01 8.26 12.09
C ASN A 147 -18.93 9.31 12.42
N GLU A 148 -19.26 10.24 13.32
CA GLU A 148 -18.43 11.41 13.66
C GLU A 148 -17.15 11.08 14.44
N ASN A 149 -17.05 9.91 15.05
CA ASN A 149 -15.89 9.51 15.84
C ASN A 149 -14.82 8.78 14.99
N THR A 150 -15.09 8.53 13.72
CA THR A 150 -14.13 7.89 12.84
C THR A 150 -13.06 8.86 12.35
N GLU A 151 -11.85 8.37 12.16
CA GLU A 151 -10.74 9.18 11.66
C GLU A 151 -10.07 8.52 10.45
N PHE A 152 -9.86 9.29 9.38
CA PHE A 152 -9.08 8.86 8.22
C PHE A 152 -8.00 9.87 7.88
N ASP A 153 -6.73 9.45 8.00
CA ASP A 153 -5.57 10.24 7.61
C ASP A 153 -5.03 9.78 6.26
N ALA A 154 -4.95 10.70 5.29
CA ALA A 154 -4.33 10.43 3.99
C ALA A 154 -3.16 11.38 3.73
N LYS A 155 -1.99 10.81 3.43
CA LYS A 155 -0.78 11.57 3.09
C LYS A 155 -0.18 11.07 1.77
N PRO A 156 -0.68 11.56 0.62
CA PRO A 156 -0.05 11.29 -0.66
C PRO A 156 1.17 12.19 -0.88
N GLU A 157 2.27 11.60 -1.35
CA GLU A 157 3.52 12.30 -1.68
C GLU A 157 3.99 11.96 -3.10
N LEU A 158 4.42 12.97 -3.86
CA LEU A 158 5.07 12.82 -5.16
C LEU A 158 6.44 13.51 -5.10
N GLU A 159 7.48 12.77 -5.44
CA GLU A 159 8.86 13.28 -5.55
C GLU A 159 9.40 12.91 -6.94
N ILE A 160 9.41 13.88 -7.85
CA ILE A 160 9.60 13.64 -9.29
C ILE A 160 10.80 14.42 -9.77
N TYR A 161 11.76 13.73 -10.38
CA TYR A 161 12.99 14.28 -10.94
C TYR A 161 13.12 14.06 -12.46
N ALA A 162 12.12 13.44 -13.10
CA ALA A 162 12.06 13.24 -14.56
C ALA A 162 11.04 14.19 -15.19
N ASP A 163 11.23 14.59 -16.43
CA ASP A 163 10.41 15.59 -17.13
C ASP A 163 9.23 14.98 -17.89
N ASP A 164 9.44 13.84 -18.57
CA ASP A 164 8.42 13.15 -19.37
C ASP A 164 7.73 12.05 -18.56
N VAL A 165 6.78 12.45 -17.72
CA VAL A 165 6.06 11.51 -16.84
C VAL A 165 4.56 11.83 -16.73
N LYS A 166 3.76 10.83 -16.37
CA LYS A 166 2.36 10.96 -15.99
C LYS A 166 2.22 10.51 -14.54
N CYS A 167 2.17 11.44 -13.62
CA CYS A 167 2.02 11.13 -12.20
C CYS A 167 0.89 11.95 -11.60
N SER A 168 0.03 11.28 -10.84
CA SER A 168 -1.08 11.93 -10.14
C SER A 168 -1.44 11.23 -8.84
N HIS A 169 -2.03 11.98 -7.93
CA HIS A 169 -2.60 11.45 -6.70
C HIS A 169 -3.94 12.10 -6.37
N GLY A 170 -4.72 11.42 -5.55
CA GLY A 170 -5.98 11.95 -5.02
C GLY A 170 -6.33 11.31 -3.68
N SER A 171 -7.07 12.05 -2.88
CA SER A 171 -7.69 11.56 -1.64
C SER A 171 -9.06 12.17 -1.47
N THR A 172 -10.03 11.36 -1.04
CA THR A 172 -11.40 11.80 -0.69
C THR A 172 -11.88 11.06 0.54
N SER A 173 -12.61 11.75 1.39
CA SER A 173 -13.35 11.20 2.54
C SER A 173 -14.73 11.85 2.63
#